data_7fbf3639ccb0f1566594841e2909fab1
#
_entry.id   7fbf3639ccb0f1566594841e2909fab1
#
_cell.length_a   1.000
_cell.length_b   1.000
_cell.length_c   1.000
_cell.angle_alpha   90.00
_cell.angle_beta   90.00
_cell.angle_gamma   90.00
#
_symmetry.space_group_name_H-M   'P 1'
#
loop_
_entity.id
_entity.type
_entity.pdbx_description
1 polymer ?
#
loop_
_entity_poly.entity_id
_entity_poly.type
_entity_poly.pdbx_seq_one_letter_code
_entity_poly.pdbx_strand_id
1 'polypeptide(L)'
;MPILDIRPYHLRAHIAWLDDSGERPHIAIANGPDTVFPPAWKDQDMVVFNIDSEAVQYCNVDADGITFMARFQGQPFEVRAPLNAIQWVASQNGAIKIPFPQLA
;
A
#
# COMPACT_ATOMS: atom_id res chain seq x y z
N MET A 1 -6.77 -7.19 -28.25
CA MET A 1 -7.06 -7.17 -26.81
C MET A 1 -6.07 -6.25 -26.12
N PRO A 2 -6.53 -5.29 -25.32
CA PRO A 2 -5.63 -4.39 -24.63
C PRO A 2 -4.81 -5.16 -23.58
N ILE A 3 -3.56 -4.72 -23.40
CA ILE A 3 -2.69 -5.24 -22.37
C ILE A 3 -3.11 -4.62 -21.03
N LEU A 4 -3.18 -5.44 -19.98
CA LEU A 4 -3.51 -4.97 -18.65
C LEU A 4 -2.36 -4.11 -18.07
N ASP A 5 -2.71 -3.21 -17.15
CA ASP A 5 -1.71 -2.44 -16.41
C ASP A 5 -0.86 -3.41 -15.58
N ILE A 6 0.46 -3.35 -15.73
CA ILE A 6 1.41 -4.22 -15.03
C ILE A 6 1.58 -3.84 -13.55
N ARG A 7 1.24 -2.60 -13.18
CA ARG A 7 1.54 -2.08 -11.83
C ARG A 7 0.92 -2.89 -10.71
N PRO A 8 -0.36 -3.35 -10.78
CA PRO A 8 -0.90 -4.19 -9.70
C PRO A 8 -0.12 -5.50 -9.52
N TYR A 9 0.36 -6.08 -10.62
CA TYR A 9 1.14 -7.33 -10.58
C TYR A 9 2.49 -7.12 -9.92
N HIS A 10 3.20 -6.03 -10.27
CA HIS A 10 4.45 -5.66 -9.64
C HIS A 10 4.26 -5.39 -8.15
N LEU A 11 3.22 -4.65 -7.79
CA LEU A 11 2.95 -4.33 -6.40
C LEU A 11 2.71 -5.59 -5.57
N ARG A 12 1.87 -6.51 -6.06
CA ARG A 12 1.63 -7.78 -5.38
C ARG A 12 2.92 -8.59 -5.21
N ALA A 13 3.74 -8.63 -6.25
CA ALA A 13 5.01 -9.36 -6.21
C ALA A 13 5.98 -8.75 -5.18
N HIS A 14 6.10 -7.44 -5.14
CA HIS A 14 6.99 -6.75 -4.19
C HIS A 14 6.54 -6.98 -2.75
N ILE A 15 5.25 -6.85 -2.49
CA ILE A 15 4.69 -7.07 -1.15
C ILE A 15 4.93 -8.53 -0.72
N ALA A 16 4.60 -9.48 -1.58
CA ALA A 16 4.78 -10.91 -1.28
C ALA A 16 6.25 -11.25 -1.05
N TRP A 17 7.15 -10.71 -1.87
CA TRP A 17 8.58 -10.96 -1.73
C TRP A 17 9.12 -10.46 -0.39
N LEU A 18 8.77 -9.25 0.00
CA LEU A 18 9.20 -8.69 1.28
C LEU A 18 8.60 -9.47 2.45
N ASP A 19 7.32 -9.81 2.37
CA ASP A 19 6.63 -10.55 3.42
C ASP A 19 7.23 -11.95 3.58
N ASP A 20 7.45 -12.67 2.48
CA ASP A 20 8.06 -14.00 2.48
C ASP A 20 9.51 -13.98 2.98
N SER A 21 10.19 -12.85 2.80
CA SER A 21 11.58 -12.66 3.25
C SER A 21 11.67 -12.20 4.72
N GLY A 22 10.55 -12.01 5.41
CA GLY A 22 10.53 -11.55 6.78
C GLY A 22 10.85 -10.07 6.95
N GLU A 23 10.74 -9.28 5.88
CA GLU A 23 11.16 -7.87 5.86
C GLU A 23 10.02 -6.89 6.21
N ARG A 24 8.85 -7.39 6.53
CA ARG A 24 7.70 -6.60 6.97
C ARG A 24 7.41 -5.42 6.03
N PRO A 25 6.69 -5.65 4.92
CA PRO A 25 6.48 -4.59 3.93
C PRO A 25 5.70 -3.41 4.49
N HIS A 26 6.14 -2.21 4.11
CA HIS A 26 5.49 -0.94 4.38
C HIS A 26 5.19 -0.26 3.06
N ILE A 27 4.08 0.48 3.00
CA ILE A 27 3.66 1.19 1.79
C ILE A 27 3.42 2.66 2.11
N ALA A 28 3.95 3.53 1.25
CA ALA A 28 3.70 4.97 1.35
C ALA A 28 2.60 5.35 0.39
N ILE A 29 1.57 6.01 0.91
CA ILE A 29 0.39 6.42 0.15
C ILE A 29 0.21 7.92 0.30
N ALA A 30 0.17 8.64 -0.83
CA ALA A 30 -0.12 10.06 -0.86
C ALA A 30 -1.62 10.29 -0.71
N ASN A 31 -1.98 11.36 0.01
CA ASN A 31 -3.38 11.74 0.14
C ASN A 31 -3.90 12.30 -1.19
N GLY A 32 -5.19 12.15 -1.42
CA GLY A 32 -5.83 12.65 -2.63
C GLY A 32 -7.33 12.39 -2.61
N PRO A 33 -8.06 12.82 -3.65
CA PRO A 33 -9.52 12.75 -3.65
C PRO A 33 -10.08 11.33 -3.57
N ASP A 34 -9.34 10.34 -4.07
CA ASP A 34 -9.79 8.94 -4.08
C ASP A 34 -9.09 8.09 -3.02
N THR A 35 -8.36 8.74 -2.11
CA THR A 35 -7.65 8.07 -1.02
C THR A 35 -8.46 8.17 0.26
N VAL A 36 -8.62 7.04 0.97
CA VAL A 36 -9.36 6.98 2.23
C VAL A 36 -8.39 6.56 3.33
N PHE A 37 -8.04 7.50 4.20
CA PHE A 37 -7.18 7.28 5.36
C PHE A 37 -8.00 7.14 6.65
N PRO A 38 -7.45 6.48 7.69
CA PRO A 38 -8.06 6.52 9.02
C PRO A 38 -8.27 7.96 9.49
N PRO A 39 -9.35 8.23 10.26
CA PRO A 39 -9.69 9.61 10.64
C PRO A 39 -8.55 10.39 11.30
N ALA A 40 -7.69 9.72 12.08
CA ALA A 40 -6.57 10.38 12.76
C ALA A 40 -5.54 10.96 11.78
N TRP A 41 -5.48 10.44 10.54
CA TRP A 41 -4.49 10.86 9.53
C TRP A 41 -5.10 11.41 8.27
N LYS A 42 -6.39 11.73 8.28
CA LYS A 42 -7.12 12.16 7.08
C LYS A 42 -6.55 13.42 6.42
N ASP A 43 -5.84 14.26 7.19
CA ASP A 43 -5.28 15.53 6.71
C ASP A 43 -3.77 15.45 6.44
N GLN A 44 -3.15 14.29 6.60
CA GLN A 44 -1.74 14.11 6.28
C GLN A 44 -1.55 14.08 4.76
N ASP A 45 -0.44 14.63 4.28
CA ASP A 45 -0.10 14.62 2.85
C ASP A 45 0.28 13.23 2.37
N MET A 46 0.94 12.46 3.24
CA MET A 46 1.37 11.10 2.95
C MET A 46 1.42 10.31 4.25
N VAL A 47 1.03 9.03 4.19
CA VAL A 47 1.12 8.12 5.33
C VAL A 47 1.82 6.84 4.90
N VAL A 48 2.70 6.33 5.77
CA VAL A 48 3.35 5.04 5.58
C VAL A 48 2.64 4.01 6.45
N PHE A 49 2.15 2.95 5.82
CA PHE A 49 1.40 1.89 6.52
C PHE A 49 2.21 0.60 6.53
N ASN A 50 2.14 -0.10 7.66
CA ASN A 50 2.63 -1.48 7.76
C ASN A 50 1.57 -2.40 7.15
N ILE A 51 1.93 -3.11 6.08
CA ILE A 51 1.02 -4.04 5.38
C ILE A 51 1.52 -5.47 5.41
N ASP A 52 2.37 -5.81 6.39
CA ASP A 52 2.79 -7.18 6.55
C ASP A 52 1.59 -8.08 6.92
N SER A 53 1.69 -9.37 6.63
CA SER A 53 0.57 -10.31 6.79
C SER A 53 0.08 -10.42 8.24
N GLU A 54 0.91 -10.09 9.23
CA GLU A 54 0.51 -10.09 10.64
C GLU A 54 -0.16 -8.79 11.05
N ALA A 55 0.03 -7.71 10.29
CA ALA A 55 -0.50 -6.38 10.61
C ALA A 55 -1.88 -6.14 10.00
N VAL A 56 -2.20 -6.81 8.90
CA VAL A 56 -3.45 -6.59 8.16
C VAL A 56 -4.33 -7.84 8.22
N GLN A 57 -5.65 -7.63 8.19
CA GLN A 57 -6.61 -8.74 8.07
C GLN A 57 -6.69 -9.22 6.62
N TYR A 58 -6.59 -8.29 5.68
CA TYR A 58 -6.47 -8.58 4.26
C TYR A 58 -5.77 -7.40 3.56
N CYS A 59 -5.21 -7.71 2.39
CA CYS A 59 -4.60 -6.70 1.53
C CYS A 59 -4.86 -7.13 0.09
N ASN A 60 -5.67 -6.36 -0.63
CA ASN A 60 -6.03 -6.64 -2.02
C ASN A 60 -5.45 -5.55 -2.93
N VAL A 61 -4.82 -5.99 -4.00
CA VAL A 61 -4.26 -5.10 -5.02
C VAL A 61 -4.86 -5.49 -6.36
N ASP A 62 -5.45 -4.54 -7.05
CA ASP A 62 -6.04 -4.75 -8.37
C ASP A 62 -5.85 -3.50 -9.26
N ALA A 63 -6.53 -3.48 -10.41
CA ALA A 63 -6.42 -2.37 -11.35
C ALA A 63 -6.90 -1.03 -10.77
N ASP A 64 -7.76 -1.06 -9.76
CA ASP A 64 -8.30 0.15 -9.14
C ASP A 64 -7.40 0.70 -8.02
N GLY A 65 -6.46 -0.11 -7.52
CA GLY A 65 -5.55 0.32 -6.47
C GLY A 65 -5.37 -0.72 -5.38
N ILE A 66 -5.11 -0.24 -4.17
CA ILE A 66 -4.92 -1.09 -3.00
C ILE A 66 -6.05 -0.86 -1.99
N THR A 67 -6.48 -1.94 -1.36
CA THR A 67 -7.44 -1.92 -0.26
C THR A 67 -6.93 -2.87 0.82
N PHE A 68 -6.78 -2.38 2.03
CA PHE A 68 -6.37 -3.24 3.14
C PHE A 68 -7.08 -2.83 4.42
N MET A 69 -7.28 -3.81 5.30
CA MET A 69 -7.88 -3.57 6.62
C MET A 69 -6.87 -3.87 7.71
N ALA A 70 -6.69 -2.91 8.61
CA ALA A 70 -5.82 -3.04 9.76
C ALA A 70 -6.44 -2.33 10.96
N ARG A 71 -5.85 -2.51 12.14
CA ARG A 71 -6.26 -1.79 13.33
C ARG A 71 -5.42 -0.54 13.50
N PHE A 72 -6.10 0.58 13.71
CA PHE A 72 -5.48 1.87 13.98
C PHE A 72 -6.03 2.37 15.30
N GLN A 73 -5.15 2.54 16.30
CA GLN A 73 -5.58 2.92 17.66
C GLN A 73 -6.65 1.97 18.21
N GLY A 74 -6.48 0.66 17.93
CA GLY A 74 -7.40 -0.37 18.39
C GLY A 74 -8.68 -0.53 17.58
N GLN A 75 -8.90 0.31 16.57
CA GLN A 75 -10.12 0.27 15.74
C GLN A 75 -9.81 -0.25 14.34
N PRO A 76 -10.58 -1.22 13.83
CA PRO A 76 -10.41 -1.68 12.45
C PRO A 76 -10.85 -0.59 11.47
N PHE A 77 -10.06 -0.40 10.44
CA PHE A 77 -10.35 0.57 9.39
C PHE A 77 -9.84 0.07 8.05
N GLU A 78 -10.64 0.22 7.01
CA GLU A 78 -10.24 -0.14 5.65
C GLU A 78 -9.64 1.07 4.95
N VAL A 79 -8.37 0.96 4.58
CA VAL A 79 -7.66 1.97 3.81
C VAL A 79 -7.81 1.67 2.33
N ARG A 80 -8.06 2.69 1.53
CA ARG A 80 -8.19 2.58 0.07
C ARG A 80 -7.34 3.66 -0.59
N ALA A 81 -6.66 3.28 -1.67
CA ALA A 81 -5.88 4.22 -2.44
C ALA A 81 -5.80 3.78 -3.90
N PRO A 82 -5.92 4.72 -4.85
CA PRO A 82 -5.71 4.40 -6.26
C PRO A 82 -4.22 4.15 -6.53
N LEU A 83 -3.91 3.49 -7.65
CA LEU A 83 -2.53 3.17 -7.99
C LEU A 83 -1.63 4.40 -8.01
N ASN A 84 -2.14 5.53 -8.52
CA ASN A 84 -1.35 6.76 -8.62
C ASN A 84 -1.03 7.42 -7.28
N ALA A 85 -1.70 7.02 -6.20
CA ALA A 85 -1.40 7.53 -4.86
C ALA A 85 -0.25 6.77 -4.19
N ILE A 86 0.10 5.58 -4.69
CA ILE A 86 1.16 4.74 -4.11
C ILE A 86 2.51 5.31 -4.52
N GLN A 87 3.38 5.60 -3.54
CA GLN A 87 4.67 6.23 -3.79
C GLN A 87 5.81 5.21 -3.82
N TRP A 88 5.83 4.30 -2.85
CA TRP A 88 6.87 3.26 -2.75
C TRP A 88 6.42 2.16 -1.79
N VAL A 89 7.12 1.02 -1.90
CA VAL A 89 7.02 -0.09 -0.96
C VAL A 89 8.42 -0.33 -0.41
N ALA A 90 8.55 -0.57 0.88
CA ALA A 90 9.85 -0.73 1.52
C ALA A 90 9.82 -1.78 2.63
N SER A 91 11.01 -2.29 2.97
CA SER A 91 11.20 -3.06 4.19
C SER A 91 11.04 -2.17 5.42
N GLN A 92 10.75 -2.77 6.58
CA GLN A 92 10.55 -2.03 7.82
C GLN A 92 11.72 -1.11 8.17
N ASN A 93 12.94 -1.58 7.95
CA ASN A 93 14.15 -0.81 8.26
C ASN A 93 14.56 0.16 7.16
N GLY A 94 13.84 0.19 6.04
CA GLY A 94 14.13 1.07 4.92
C GLY A 94 15.34 0.67 4.07
N ALA A 95 15.97 -0.48 4.35
CA ALA A 95 17.12 -0.93 3.58
C ALA A 95 16.75 -1.28 2.14
N ILE A 96 15.52 -1.75 1.94
CA ILE A 96 14.97 -2.03 0.61
C ILE A 96 13.82 -1.07 0.41
N LYS A 97 13.87 -0.28 -0.67
CA LYS A 97 12.82 0.68 -1.00
C LYS A 97 12.61 0.66 -2.51
N ILE A 98 11.39 0.31 -2.91
CA ILE A 98 11.04 0.15 -4.32
C ILE A 98 10.06 1.24 -4.70
N PRO A 99 10.49 2.24 -5.51
CA PRO A 99 9.56 3.27 -5.99
C PRO A 99 8.46 2.64 -6.84
N PHE A 100 7.26 3.14 -6.68
CA PHE A 100 6.12 2.68 -7.48
C PHE A 100 5.98 3.57 -8.71
N PRO A 101 5.93 3.01 -9.94
CA PRO A 101 5.85 3.80 -11.16
C PRO A 101 4.57 4.62 -11.21
N GLN A 102 4.69 5.89 -11.60
CA GLN A 102 3.55 6.75 -11.85
C GLN A 102 3.34 6.88 -13.35
N LEU A 103 2.11 6.69 -13.80
CA LEU A 103 1.77 6.95 -15.19
C LEU A 103 1.41 8.42 -15.36
N ALA A 104 1.99 9.04 -16.36
CA ALA A 104 1.70 10.43 -16.69
C ALA A 104 0.29 10.58 -17.27
#